data_40a2b8c0b767f016193b67ef0ab04217
#
_entry.id   40a2b8c0b767f016193b67ef0ab04217
#
_cell.length_a   1.000
_cell.length_b   1.000
_cell.length_c   1.000
_cell.angle_alpha   90.00
_cell.angle_beta   90.00
_cell.angle_gamma   90.00
#
_symmetry.space_group_name_H-M   'P 1'
#
loop_
_entity.id
_entity.type
_entity.pdbx_description
1 polymer ?
#
loop_
_entity_poly.entity_id
_entity_poly.type
_entity_poly.pdbx_seq_one_letter_code
_entity_poly.pdbx_strand_id
1 'polypeptide(L)'
;MNAKACFRSLTLFVAGLSSIAVGASPDLASLPTIAREQVSATLWIQRAEEYRIATESVFRLATERLPAMVSDPGSAAIEQAGSPDTWSKLNTAIIVDLDETILDNSYYQARQIRAGAEYDESSWQLWMQEAAATAVPGAAEFLQAASRAGHRVFYITNRACAPLPSIDDPCPAKTATRKNLQRLGLPDADDPDALMLRGSHPEWRSSDKTSRRAWVASRYRVIALFGDDLNDFMPRADYAKRRDEFADFFGQRWFLLPNPIYGSWERALLGGVCTPSMTAAQCAIVMTERRYGLLETEGQP
;
A
#
# COMPACT_ATOMS: atom_id res chain seq x y z
N MET A 1 -8.51 74.85 -31.40
CA MET A 1 -9.04 73.49 -31.42
C MET A 1 -7.98 72.61 -30.80
N ASN A 2 -8.17 72.28 -29.53
CA ASN A 2 -7.12 71.61 -28.67
C ASN A 2 -7.45 70.14 -28.52
N ALA A 3 -6.57 69.28 -29.01
CA ALA A 3 -6.58 67.85 -28.75
C ALA A 3 -5.81 67.55 -27.45
N LYS A 4 -6.49 67.04 -26.41
CA LYS A 4 -5.87 66.54 -25.16
C LYS A 4 -5.47 65.08 -25.35
N ALA A 5 -4.16 64.82 -25.30
CA ALA A 5 -3.60 63.48 -25.23
C ALA A 5 -3.80 62.89 -23.81
N CYS A 6 -4.41 61.74 -23.71
CA CYS A 6 -4.59 61.01 -22.46
C CYS A 6 -3.43 59.99 -22.29
N PHE A 7 -2.49 60.26 -21.37
CA PHE A 7 -1.46 59.33 -20.97
C PHE A 7 -2.06 58.31 -20.01
N ARG A 8 -2.14 57.04 -20.43
CA ARG A 8 -2.41 55.92 -19.54
C ARG A 8 -1.11 55.38 -18.95
N SER A 9 -0.93 55.55 -17.66
CA SER A 9 0.16 54.95 -16.91
C SER A 9 -0.02 53.42 -16.87
N LEU A 10 0.93 52.72 -17.43
CA LEU A 10 1.04 51.25 -17.36
C LEU A 10 1.80 50.89 -16.09
N THR A 11 1.09 50.43 -15.08
CA THR A 11 1.69 49.91 -13.84
C THR A 11 2.18 48.49 -14.10
N LEU A 12 3.49 48.31 -14.15
CA LEU A 12 4.14 46.98 -14.19
C LEU A 12 3.93 46.30 -12.83
N PHE A 13 3.14 45.25 -12.80
CA PHE A 13 3.13 44.31 -11.68
C PHE A 13 4.38 43.41 -11.81
N VAL A 14 5.35 43.62 -10.98
CA VAL A 14 6.49 42.68 -10.79
C VAL A 14 5.97 41.57 -9.89
N ALA A 15 5.63 40.43 -10.49
CA ALA A 15 5.34 39.23 -9.74
C ALA A 15 6.63 38.75 -9.05
N GLY A 16 6.66 38.88 -7.74
CA GLY A 16 7.73 38.33 -6.92
C GLY A 16 7.80 36.81 -7.04
N LEU A 17 8.79 36.28 -7.73
CA LEU A 17 9.17 34.90 -7.69
C LEU A 17 9.66 34.58 -6.28
N SER A 18 8.78 34.03 -5.45
CA SER A 18 9.19 33.40 -4.19
C SER A 18 10.10 32.24 -4.52
N SER A 19 11.38 32.42 -4.31
CA SER A 19 12.37 31.33 -4.37
C SER A 19 12.02 30.32 -3.29
N ILE A 20 11.48 29.18 -3.69
CA ILE A 20 11.39 28.01 -2.81
C ILE A 20 12.83 27.65 -2.49
N ALA A 21 13.25 27.88 -1.25
CA ALA A 21 14.54 27.43 -0.77
C ALA A 21 14.57 25.91 -0.90
N VAL A 22 15.23 25.41 -1.93
CA VAL A 22 15.61 24.00 -2.04
C VAL A 22 16.58 23.78 -0.90
N GLY A 23 16.11 23.17 0.19
CA GLY A 23 16.98 22.78 1.31
C GLY A 23 18.19 22.02 0.75
N ALA A 24 19.36 22.30 1.30
CA ALA A 24 20.60 21.66 0.89
C ALA A 24 20.40 20.15 0.78
N SER A 25 20.78 19.57 -0.35
CA SER A 25 20.76 18.11 -0.51
C SER A 25 21.68 17.49 0.55
N PRO A 26 21.24 16.42 1.25
CA PRO A 26 22.12 15.74 2.20
C PRO A 26 23.40 15.30 1.49
N ASP A 27 24.51 15.27 2.20
CA ASP A 27 25.73 14.65 1.70
C ASP A 27 25.45 13.17 1.43
N LEU A 28 25.34 12.79 0.16
CA LEU A 28 25.00 11.44 -0.28
C LEU A 28 26.01 10.39 0.22
N ALA A 29 27.26 10.80 0.50
CA ALA A 29 28.28 9.91 1.06
C ALA A 29 28.00 9.57 2.54
N SER A 30 27.28 10.43 3.25
CA SER A 30 26.95 10.24 4.67
C SER A 30 25.63 9.50 4.90
N LEU A 31 24.80 9.26 3.87
CA LEU A 31 23.55 8.52 4.03
C LEU A 31 23.81 7.06 4.34
N PRO A 32 23.01 6.45 5.24
CA PRO A 32 23.02 5.00 5.45
C PRO A 32 22.81 4.26 4.12
N THR A 33 23.48 3.12 3.97
CA THR A 33 23.48 2.35 2.73
C THR A 33 22.04 1.97 2.30
N ILE A 34 21.19 1.53 3.23
CA ILE A 34 19.80 1.18 2.97
C ILE A 34 19.00 2.37 2.41
N ALA A 35 19.15 3.56 2.99
CA ALA A 35 18.50 4.76 2.49
C ALA A 35 18.88 5.07 1.03
N ARG A 36 20.15 4.86 0.66
CA ARG A 36 20.63 5.04 -0.72
C ARG A 36 20.05 4.01 -1.68
N GLU A 37 19.95 2.75 -1.25
CA GLU A 37 19.40 1.64 -2.05
C GLU A 37 17.91 1.87 -2.38
N GLN A 38 17.14 2.49 -1.49
CA GLN A 38 15.71 2.75 -1.68
C GLN A 38 15.39 3.98 -2.54
N VAL A 39 16.36 4.83 -2.86
CA VAL A 39 16.13 6.06 -3.65
C VAL A 39 15.50 5.76 -5.01
N SER A 40 16.06 4.84 -5.78
CA SER A 40 15.55 4.52 -7.12
C SER A 40 14.15 3.91 -7.08
N ALA A 41 13.88 3.02 -6.13
CA ALA A 41 12.57 2.41 -5.95
C ALA A 41 11.51 3.47 -5.56
N THR A 42 11.85 4.38 -4.63
CA THR A 42 10.95 5.47 -4.23
C THR A 42 10.69 6.45 -5.38
N LEU A 43 11.73 6.83 -6.14
CA LEU A 43 11.58 7.71 -7.30
C LEU A 43 10.72 7.06 -8.40
N TRP A 44 10.86 5.74 -8.59
CA TRP A 44 10.04 5.00 -9.57
C TRP A 44 8.55 5.09 -9.21
N ILE A 45 8.18 4.90 -7.94
CA ILE A 45 6.80 5.08 -7.50
C ILE A 45 6.33 6.52 -7.69
N GLN A 46 7.14 7.51 -7.30
CA GLN A 46 6.71 8.91 -7.29
C GLN A 46 6.72 9.59 -8.65
N ARG A 47 7.50 9.12 -9.62
CA ARG A 47 7.83 9.87 -10.84
C ARG A 47 7.72 9.10 -12.15
N ALA A 48 7.77 7.75 -12.11
CA ALA A 48 7.74 6.98 -13.34
C ALA A 48 6.31 6.82 -13.86
N GLU A 49 6.09 7.14 -15.14
CA GLU A 49 4.83 6.87 -15.82
C GLU A 49 4.54 5.37 -15.87
N GLU A 50 5.59 4.55 -15.92
CA GLU A 50 5.50 3.09 -15.91
C GLU A 50 4.82 2.57 -14.64
N TYR A 51 5.09 3.18 -13.46
CA TYR A 51 4.39 2.83 -12.22
C TYR A 51 2.90 3.17 -12.32
N ARG A 52 2.58 4.39 -12.74
CA ARG A 52 1.20 4.83 -12.93
C ARG A 52 0.44 3.92 -13.89
N ILE A 53 1.03 3.64 -15.07
CA ILE A 53 0.43 2.77 -16.08
C ILE A 53 0.26 1.34 -15.56
N ALA A 54 1.26 0.81 -14.83
CA ALA A 54 1.19 -0.54 -14.27
C ALA A 54 0.04 -0.67 -13.27
N THR A 55 -0.06 0.24 -12.30
CA THR A 55 -1.13 0.21 -11.28
C THR A 55 -2.51 0.43 -11.89
N GLU A 56 -2.68 1.43 -12.76
CA GLU A 56 -3.94 1.67 -13.49
C GLU A 56 -4.34 0.45 -14.34
N SER A 57 -3.36 -0.27 -14.92
CA SER A 57 -3.62 -1.48 -15.70
C SER A 57 -4.14 -2.63 -14.83
N VAL A 58 -3.62 -2.78 -13.61
CA VAL A 58 -4.12 -3.77 -12.64
C VAL A 58 -5.58 -3.48 -12.28
N PHE A 59 -5.92 -2.22 -11.93
CA PHE A 59 -7.29 -1.84 -11.57
C PHE A 59 -8.25 -1.89 -12.76
N ARG A 60 -7.80 -1.54 -13.98
CA ARG A 60 -8.57 -1.69 -15.19
C ARG A 60 -8.88 -3.17 -15.48
N LEU A 61 -7.88 -4.05 -15.40
CA LEU A 61 -8.09 -5.49 -15.53
C LEU A 61 -9.12 -6.00 -14.51
N ALA A 62 -9.02 -5.58 -13.25
CA ALA A 62 -9.98 -5.94 -12.22
C ALA A 62 -11.40 -5.47 -12.56
N THR A 63 -11.54 -4.24 -13.11
CA THR A 63 -12.83 -3.71 -13.57
C THR A 63 -13.42 -4.58 -14.69
N GLU A 64 -12.61 -4.96 -15.66
CA GLU A 64 -13.02 -5.82 -16.78
C GLU A 64 -13.41 -7.24 -16.30
N ARG A 65 -12.76 -7.75 -15.26
CA ARG A 65 -13.03 -9.07 -14.68
C ARG A 65 -14.20 -9.09 -13.71
N LEU A 66 -14.60 -7.95 -13.15
CA LEU A 66 -15.63 -7.87 -12.12
C LEU A 66 -16.93 -8.59 -12.48
N PRO A 67 -17.51 -8.42 -13.68
CA PRO A 67 -18.72 -9.15 -14.07
C PRO A 67 -18.56 -10.68 -14.03
N ALA A 68 -17.42 -11.20 -14.49
CA ALA A 68 -17.13 -12.64 -14.48
C ALA A 68 -16.97 -13.17 -13.05
N MET A 69 -16.27 -12.42 -12.18
CA MET A 69 -16.12 -12.78 -10.76
C MET A 69 -17.47 -12.84 -10.01
N VAL A 70 -18.41 -11.99 -10.40
CA VAL A 70 -19.75 -11.92 -9.80
C VAL A 70 -20.66 -13.01 -10.33
N SER A 71 -20.65 -13.26 -11.65
CA SER A 71 -21.57 -14.16 -12.34
C SER A 71 -21.33 -15.65 -12.07
N ASP A 72 -20.14 -16.01 -11.56
CA ASP A 72 -19.84 -17.37 -11.13
C ASP A 72 -20.08 -17.54 -9.62
N PRO A 73 -21.31 -17.92 -9.19
CA PRO A 73 -21.64 -18.03 -7.78
C PRO A 73 -20.92 -19.20 -7.09
N GLY A 74 -20.42 -20.17 -7.86
CA GLY A 74 -19.67 -21.32 -7.36
C GLY A 74 -18.19 -21.02 -7.08
N SER A 75 -17.72 -19.78 -7.30
CA SER A 75 -16.33 -19.43 -7.11
C SER A 75 -16.10 -18.25 -6.16
N ALA A 76 -14.97 -18.28 -5.49
CA ALA A 76 -14.51 -17.24 -4.57
C ALA A 76 -13.01 -17.03 -4.70
N ALA A 77 -12.52 -15.86 -4.22
CA ALA A 77 -11.11 -15.52 -4.25
C ALA A 77 -10.30 -16.17 -3.11
N ILE A 78 -10.99 -16.65 -2.09
CA ILE A 78 -10.41 -17.35 -0.93
C ILE A 78 -11.32 -18.49 -0.52
N GLU A 79 -10.81 -19.36 0.35
CA GLU A 79 -11.63 -20.39 1.00
C GLU A 79 -12.80 -19.76 1.75
N GLN A 80 -14.01 -20.27 1.52
CA GLN A 80 -15.25 -19.79 2.10
C GLN A 80 -15.74 -20.74 3.19
N ALA A 81 -16.39 -20.20 4.21
CA ALA A 81 -17.04 -21.02 5.23
C ALA A 81 -18.29 -21.73 4.67
N GLY A 82 -18.38 -23.04 4.86
CA GLY A 82 -19.53 -23.84 4.43
C GLY A 82 -19.44 -24.31 2.98
N SER A 83 -20.59 -24.74 2.43
CA SER A 83 -20.69 -25.25 1.06
C SER A 83 -20.93 -24.13 0.04
N PRO A 84 -20.63 -24.35 -1.26
CA PRO A 84 -20.97 -23.41 -2.33
C PRO A 84 -22.44 -23.00 -2.35
N ASP A 85 -23.38 -23.90 -2.03
CA ASP A 85 -24.80 -23.59 -1.96
C ASP A 85 -25.15 -22.57 -0.88
N THR A 86 -24.32 -22.48 0.16
CA THR A 86 -24.48 -21.53 1.27
C THR A 86 -23.89 -20.18 0.95
N TRP A 87 -22.59 -20.15 0.67
CA TRP A 87 -21.88 -18.88 0.51
C TRP A 87 -22.11 -18.20 -0.84
N SER A 88 -22.54 -18.93 -1.87
CA SER A 88 -22.91 -18.34 -3.17
C SER A 88 -24.09 -17.35 -3.08
N LYS A 89 -24.91 -17.45 -2.03
CA LYS A 89 -26.05 -16.57 -1.77
C LYS A 89 -25.70 -15.33 -0.95
N LEU A 90 -24.48 -15.28 -0.41
CA LEU A 90 -23.99 -14.12 0.36
C LEU A 90 -23.75 -12.92 -0.56
N ASN A 91 -23.91 -11.73 0.00
CA ASN A 91 -23.45 -10.50 -0.66
C ASN A 91 -21.97 -10.59 -0.96
N THR A 92 -21.55 -9.98 -2.05
CA THR A 92 -20.16 -10.03 -2.50
C THR A 92 -19.29 -8.99 -1.79
N ALA A 93 -18.05 -9.35 -1.56
CA ALA A 93 -17.03 -8.45 -1.00
C ALA A 93 -15.72 -8.51 -1.77
N ILE A 94 -15.01 -7.40 -1.72
CA ILE A 94 -13.63 -7.23 -2.17
C ILE A 94 -12.78 -6.95 -0.94
N ILE A 95 -11.64 -7.63 -0.81
CA ILE A 95 -10.66 -7.37 0.24
C ILE A 95 -9.46 -6.68 -0.39
N VAL A 96 -9.01 -5.59 0.23
CA VAL A 96 -7.83 -4.85 -0.19
C VAL A 96 -6.87 -4.67 0.99
N ASP A 97 -5.58 -4.77 0.75
CA ASP A 97 -4.59 -4.18 1.63
C ASP A 97 -4.58 -2.66 1.50
N LEU A 98 -3.87 -1.96 2.36
CA LEU A 98 -3.80 -0.50 2.33
C LEU A 98 -2.48 0.03 1.78
N ASP A 99 -1.38 -0.27 2.46
CA ASP A 99 -0.09 0.39 2.25
C ASP A 99 0.55 -0.15 0.97
N GLU A 100 0.86 0.73 0.01
CA GLU A 100 1.36 0.45 -1.35
C GLU A 100 0.37 -0.35 -2.25
N THR A 101 -0.84 -0.57 -1.74
CA THR A 101 -1.94 -1.18 -2.51
C THR A 101 -3.01 -0.17 -2.88
N ILE A 102 -3.55 0.54 -1.88
CA ILE A 102 -4.58 1.58 -2.04
C ILE A 102 -4.04 2.95 -1.66
N LEU A 103 -3.10 3.00 -0.71
CA LEU A 103 -2.46 4.20 -0.20
C LEU A 103 -0.98 4.21 -0.61
N ASP A 104 -0.55 5.29 -1.26
CA ASP A 104 0.85 5.56 -1.60
C ASP A 104 1.54 6.23 -0.41
N ASN A 105 2.45 5.52 0.23
CA ASN A 105 3.28 6.01 1.33
C ASN A 105 4.72 6.37 0.88
N SER A 106 4.98 6.48 -0.40
CA SER A 106 6.29 6.86 -0.93
C SER A 106 6.78 8.21 -0.40
N TYR A 107 5.86 9.08 0.01
CA TYR A 107 6.17 10.36 0.67
C TYR A 107 6.80 10.15 2.07
N TYR A 108 6.30 9.20 2.85
CA TYR A 108 6.95 8.80 4.10
C TYR A 108 8.34 8.25 3.82
N GLN A 109 8.47 7.35 2.86
CA GLN A 109 9.74 6.76 2.46
C GLN A 109 10.76 7.84 2.03
N ALA A 110 10.32 8.81 1.23
CA ALA A 110 11.16 9.93 0.81
C ALA A 110 11.62 10.80 1.99
N ARG A 111 10.78 11.01 3.01
CA ARG A 111 11.16 11.71 4.25
C ARG A 111 12.25 10.95 4.99
N GLN A 112 12.11 9.62 5.16
CA GLN A 112 13.11 8.79 5.83
C GLN A 112 14.45 8.82 5.07
N ILE A 113 14.44 8.64 3.76
CA ILE A 113 15.64 8.73 2.90
C ILE A 113 16.33 10.10 3.08
N ARG A 114 15.59 11.20 3.01
CA ARG A 114 16.15 12.54 3.14
C ARG A 114 16.70 12.84 4.54
N ALA A 115 16.12 12.22 5.56
CA ALA A 115 16.60 12.29 6.95
C ALA A 115 17.80 11.37 7.22
N GLY A 116 18.17 10.50 6.26
CA GLY A 116 19.16 9.45 6.49
C GLY A 116 18.70 8.43 7.52
N ALA A 117 17.40 8.25 7.66
CA ALA A 117 16.77 7.34 8.61
C ALA A 117 16.19 6.12 7.88
N GLU A 118 16.01 5.05 8.63
CA GLU A 118 15.29 3.86 8.22
C GLU A 118 13.84 3.91 8.77
N TYR A 119 13.04 2.91 8.41
CA TYR A 119 11.73 2.72 9.01
C TYR A 119 11.85 2.59 10.53
N ASP A 120 11.04 3.34 11.25
CA ASP A 120 10.78 3.13 12.66
C ASP A 120 9.29 3.32 12.99
N GLU A 121 8.81 2.57 13.96
CA GLU A 121 7.38 2.56 14.30
C GLU A 121 6.87 3.92 14.76
N SER A 122 7.70 4.74 15.43
CA SER A 122 7.28 6.04 15.97
C SER A 122 7.05 7.04 14.83
N SER A 123 7.98 7.14 13.89
CA SER A 123 7.83 8.01 12.72
C SER A 123 6.71 7.54 11.79
N TRP A 124 6.50 6.22 11.69
CA TRP A 124 5.37 5.65 10.97
C TRP A 124 4.03 6.01 11.60
N GLN A 125 3.93 5.93 12.94
CA GLN A 125 2.73 6.37 13.66
C GLN A 125 2.44 7.84 13.41
N LEU A 126 3.45 8.72 13.41
CA LEU A 126 3.28 10.14 13.11
C LEU A 126 2.79 10.35 11.68
N TRP A 127 3.35 9.64 10.70
CA TRP A 127 2.89 9.69 9.31
C TRP A 127 1.42 9.30 9.19
N MET A 128 1.01 8.20 9.83
CA MET A 128 -0.40 7.78 9.83
C MET A 128 -1.33 8.86 10.39
N GLN A 129 -0.92 9.56 11.50
CA GLN A 129 -1.72 10.63 12.10
C GLN A 129 -1.92 11.83 11.17
N GLU A 130 -1.00 12.10 10.26
CA GLU A 130 -1.18 13.15 9.24
C GLU A 130 -2.35 12.85 8.29
N ALA A 131 -2.71 11.58 8.10
CA ALA A 131 -3.72 11.11 7.15
C ALA A 131 -3.51 11.68 5.73
N ALA A 132 -2.23 11.78 5.30
CA ALA A 132 -1.81 12.52 4.12
C ALA A 132 -1.49 11.63 2.91
N ALA A 133 -1.46 10.30 3.07
CA ALA A 133 -1.20 9.37 1.98
C ALA A 133 -2.18 9.60 0.81
N THR A 134 -1.66 9.61 -0.42
CA THR A 134 -2.47 9.71 -1.64
C THR A 134 -2.98 8.34 -2.07
N ALA A 135 -3.94 8.29 -2.98
CA ALA A 135 -4.36 7.01 -3.54
C ALA A 135 -3.32 6.51 -4.55
N VAL A 136 -3.09 5.20 -4.56
CA VAL A 136 -2.40 4.52 -5.66
C VAL A 136 -3.21 4.73 -6.94
N PRO A 137 -2.58 5.08 -8.10
CA PRO A 137 -3.30 5.37 -9.33
C PRO A 137 -4.24 4.24 -9.76
N GLY A 138 -5.50 4.58 -10.03
CA GLY A 138 -6.58 3.66 -10.41
C GLY A 138 -7.36 3.05 -9.24
N ALA A 139 -6.84 3.12 -8.00
CA ALA A 139 -7.46 2.48 -6.85
C ALA A 139 -8.82 3.08 -6.48
N ALA A 140 -8.90 4.41 -6.39
CA ALA A 140 -10.12 5.09 -5.96
C ALA A 140 -11.25 4.89 -6.96
N GLU A 141 -10.98 5.03 -8.24
CA GLU A 141 -11.93 4.86 -9.33
C GLU A 141 -12.53 3.44 -9.33
N PHE A 142 -11.66 2.43 -9.20
CA PHE A 142 -12.08 1.01 -9.15
C PHE A 142 -12.96 0.75 -7.93
N LEU A 143 -12.51 1.13 -6.73
CA LEU A 143 -13.24 0.84 -5.49
C LEU A 143 -14.59 1.55 -5.43
N GLN A 144 -14.66 2.80 -5.90
CA GLN A 144 -15.91 3.53 -6.00
C GLN A 144 -16.87 2.90 -7.02
N ALA A 145 -16.35 2.43 -8.17
CA ALA A 145 -17.16 1.73 -9.16
C ALA A 145 -17.69 0.40 -8.61
N ALA A 146 -16.86 -0.39 -7.95
CA ALA A 146 -17.24 -1.66 -7.33
C ALA A 146 -18.31 -1.45 -6.24
N SER A 147 -18.15 -0.44 -5.38
CA SER A 147 -19.13 -0.10 -4.35
C SER A 147 -20.47 0.34 -4.95
N ARG A 148 -20.47 1.18 -6.00
CA ARG A 148 -21.70 1.55 -6.73
C ARG A 148 -22.40 0.35 -7.39
N ALA A 149 -21.65 -0.69 -7.73
CA ALA A 149 -22.18 -1.95 -8.23
C ALA A 149 -22.71 -2.89 -7.11
N GLY A 150 -22.63 -2.46 -5.84
CA GLY A 150 -23.19 -3.19 -4.69
C GLY A 150 -22.19 -4.11 -3.98
N HIS A 151 -20.89 -4.02 -4.30
CA HIS A 151 -19.87 -4.84 -3.63
C HIS A 151 -19.32 -4.11 -2.40
N ARG A 152 -19.20 -4.83 -1.27
CA ARG A 152 -18.58 -4.31 -0.04
C ARG A 152 -17.06 -4.31 -0.17
N VAL A 153 -16.40 -3.29 0.37
CA VAL A 153 -14.95 -3.19 0.42
C VAL A 153 -14.45 -3.33 1.85
N PHE A 154 -13.53 -4.28 2.06
CA PHE A 154 -12.86 -4.50 3.34
C PHE A 154 -11.37 -4.16 3.22
N TYR A 155 -10.88 -3.35 4.13
CA TYR A 155 -9.49 -2.92 4.22
C TYR A 155 -8.78 -3.72 5.31
N ILE A 156 -7.87 -4.62 4.93
CA ILE A 156 -7.13 -5.48 5.86
C ILE A 156 -5.66 -5.08 5.86
N THR A 157 -5.22 -4.38 6.91
CA THR A 157 -3.87 -3.81 6.98
C THR A 157 -3.10 -4.25 8.22
N ASN A 158 -1.76 -4.28 8.10
CA ASN A 158 -0.86 -4.51 9.21
C ASN A 158 -0.46 -3.24 9.98
N ARG A 159 -1.08 -2.09 9.68
CA ARG A 159 -1.03 -0.93 10.57
C ARG A 159 -1.42 -1.36 11.97
N ALA A 160 -0.59 -1.01 12.97
CA ALA A 160 -0.79 -1.48 14.33
C ALA A 160 -1.83 -0.64 15.08
N CYS A 161 -2.84 -1.31 15.64
CA CYS A 161 -3.78 -0.71 16.57
C CYS A 161 -3.13 -0.74 17.98
N ALA A 162 -2.49 0.34 18.35
CA ALA A 162 -1.86 0.52 19.65
C ALA A 162 -2.10 1.96 20.15
N PRO A 163 -2.33 2.18 21.47
CA PRO A 163 -2.50 3.52 22.02
C PRO A 163 -1.21 4.33 21.87
N LEU A 164 -1.36 5.64 21.69
CA LEU A 164 -0.26 6.61 21.69
C LEU A 164 -0.35 7.49 22.95
N PRO A 165 0.78 7.79 23.62
CA PRO A 165 0.76 8.47 24.91
C PRO A 165 0.06 9.84 24.94
N SER A 166 0.02 10.55 23.81
CA SER A 166 -0.54 11.89 23.67
C SER A 166 -1.95 11.94 23.08
N ILE A 167 -2.56 10.79 22.79
CA ILE A 167 -3.85 10.70 22.11
C ILE A 167 -4.80 9.84 22.95
N ASP A 168 -5.93 10.42 23.39
CA ASP A 168 -6.99 9.69 24.10
C ASP A 168 -7.86 8.89 23.11
N ASP A 169 -7.26 7.88 22.53
CA ASP A 169 -7.86 6.93 21.59
C ASP A 169 -7.14 5.58 21.75
N PRO A 170 -7.83 4.47 22.01
CA PRO A 170 -7.20 3.17 22.14
C PRO A 170 -6.56 2.65 20.83
N CYS A 171 -6.96 3.21 19.68
CA CYS A 171 -6.46 2.83 18.37
C CYS A 171 -6.33 4.03 17.42
N PRO A 172 -5.44 5.00 17.70
CA PRO A 172 -5.30 6.23 16.91
C PRO A 172 -5.00 5.95 15.42
N ALA A 173 -4.26 4.87 15.13
CA ALA A 173 -3.99 4.43 13.78
C ALA A 173 -5.28 4.11 12.99
N LYS A 174 -6.30 3.51 13.64
CA LYS A 174 -7.59 3.22 12.97
C LYS A 174 -8.34 4.51 12.65
N THR A 175 -8.38 5.44 13.59
CA THR A 175 -9.02 6.76 13.42
C THR A 175 -8.34 7.56 12.31
N ALA A 176 -7.01 7.64 12.32
CA ALA A 176 -6.23 8.34 11.30
C ALA A 176 -6.37 7.70 9.92
N THR A 177 -6.34 6.37 9.85
CA THR A 177 -6.54 5.63 8.59
C THR A 177 -7.93 5.89 8.03
N ARG A 178 -8.98 5.82 8.85
CA ARG A 178 -10.35 6.16 8.43
C ARG A 178 -10.42 7.57 7.84
N LYS A 179 -9.83 8.56 8.52
CA LYS A 179 -9.77 9.94 8.03
C LYS A 179 -9.08 10.04 6.67
N ASN A 180 -8.01 9.26 6.46
CA ASN A 180 -7.33 9.23 5.16
C ASN A 180 -8.23 8.65 4.05
N LEU A 181 -8.90 7.52 4.32
CA LEU A 181 -9.82 6.89 3.37
C LEU A 181 -11.00 7.82 3.03
N GLN A 182 -11.60 8.48 4.04
CA GLN A 182 -12.67 9.48 3.85
C GLN A 182 -12.20 10.65 2.97
N ARG A 183 -11.01 11.20 3.24
CA ARG A 183 -10.42 12.28 2.45
C ARG A 183 -10.26 11.91 0.97
N LEU A 184 -10.00 10.64 0.68
CA LEU A 184 -9.86 10.11 -0.67
C LEU A 184 -11.21 9.67 -1.28
N GLY A 185 -12.33 9.80 -0.55
CA GLY A 185 -13.66 9.36 -1.00
C GLY A 185 -13.77 7.86 -1.21
N LEU A 186 -13.00 7.07 -0.46
CA LEU A 186 -13.01 5.62 -0.57
C LEU A 186 -14.24 5.02 0.14
N PRO A 187 -14.88 4.00 -0.46
CA PRO A 187 -16.12 3.43 0.07
C PRO A 187 -15.91 2.70 1.39
N ASP A 188 -17.00 2.48 2.12
CA ASP A 188 -17.04 1.76 3.41
C ASP A 188 -16.06 2.29 4.50
N ALA A 189 -15.45 3.46 4.30
CA ALA A 189 -14.51 4.06 5.25
C ALA A 189 -15.16 4.35 6.63
N ASP A 190 -16.45 4.63 6.65
CA ASP A 190 -17.22 4.91 7.87
C ASP A 190 -17.66 3.66 8.62
N ASP A 191 -17.67 2.50 7.96
CA ASP A 191 -18.03 1.24 8.58
C ASP A 191 -16.91 0.77 9.52
N PRO A 192 -17.19 0.61 10.82
CA PRO A 192 -16.18 0.16 11.79
C PRO A 192 -15.64 -1.24 11.52
N ASP A 193 -16.44 -2.10 10.86
CA ASP A 193 -16.06 -3.47 10.55
C ASP A 193 -15.30 -3.60 9.23
N ALA A 194 -15.39 -2.60 8.35
CA ALA A 194 -14.70 -2.63 7.07
C ALA A 194 -13.19 -2.36 7.18
N LEU A 195 -12.73 -1.70 8.27
CA LEU A 195 -11.32 -1.37 8.48
C LEU A 195 -10.72 -2.23 9.60
N MET A 196 -9.89 -3.21 9.19
CA MET A 196 -9.38 -4.30 10.04
C MET A 196 -7.85 -4.17 10.22
N LEU A 197 -7.43 -3.51 11.30
CA LEU A 197 -6.02 -3.32 11.64
C LEU A 197 -5.47 -4.51 12.44
N ARG A 198 -4.16 -4.71 12.37
CA ARG A 198 -3.48 -5.60 13.30
C ARG A 198 -3.68 -5.11 14.73
N GLY A 199 -4.14 -6.00 15.61
CA GLY A 199 -4.40 -5.69 17.01
C GLY A 199 -5.73 -5.02 17.30
N SER A 200 -6.56 -4.68 16.31
CA SER A 200 -7.89 -4.09 16.53
C SER A 200 -8.94 -5.09 17.06
N HIS A 201 -8.60 -6.37 17.09
CA HIS A 201 -9.40 -7.44 17.68
C HIS A 201 -8.46 -8.45 18.36
N PRO A 202 -8.87 -9.14 19.45
CA PRO A 202 -8.02 -10.12 20.14
C PRO A 202 -7.44 -11.22 19.25
N GLU A 203 -8.16 -11.63 18.21
CA GLU A 203 -7.73 -12.66 17.25
C GLU A 203 -6.85 -12.12 16.12
N TRP A 204 -6.69 -10.79 16.00
CA TRP A 204 -5.95 -10.14 14.90
C TRP A 204 -4.61 -9.55 15.32
N ARG A 205 -3.94 -10.19 16.28
CA ARG A 205 -2.65 -9.70 16.83
C ARG A 205 -1.47 -9.95 15.90
N SER A 206 -1.56 -10.98 15.07
CA SER A 206 -0.52 -11.35 14.12
C SER A 206 -0.53 -10.45 12.88
N SER A 207 0.63 -10.34 12.22
CA SER A 207 0.74 -9.78 10.86
C SER A 207 0.13 -10.71 9.80
N ASP A 208 -0.09 -11.99 10.10
CA ASP A 208 -0.85 -12.89 9.25
C ASP A 208 -2.30 -12.38 9.11
N LYS A 209 -2.73 -12.20 7.88
CA LYS A 209 -4.06 -11.69 7.53
C LYS A 209 -5.13 -12.78 7.42
N THR A 210 -4.79 -14.05 7.59
CA THR A 210 -5.69 -15.19 7.35
C THR A 210 -6.94 -15.13 8.21
N SER A 211 -6.84 -14.86 9.52
CA SER A 211 -8.02 -14.76 10.41
C SER A 211 -8.93 -13.60 10.03
N ARG A 212 -8.39 -12.46 9.59
CA ARG A 212 -9.16 -11.30 9.12
C ARG A 212 -9.89 -11.62 7.80
N ARG A 213 -9.21 -12.26 6.85
CA ARG A 213 -9.86 -12.74 5.61
C ARG A 213 -10.95 -13.76 5.90
N ALA A 214 -10.72 -14.72 6.79
CA ALA A 214 -11.71 -15.72 7.20
C ALA A 214 -12.94 -15.07 7.86
N TRP A 215 -12.74 -14.01 8.64
CA TRP A 215 -13.85 -13.23 9.22
C TRP A 215 -14.76 -12.64 8.13
N VAL A 216 -14.18 -12.06 7.07
CA VAL A 216 -14.96 -11.56 5.92
C VAL A 216 -15.63 -12.72 5.18
N ALA A 217 -14.90 -13.80 4.90
CA ALA A 217 -15.40 -14.97 4.18
C ALA A 217 -16.56 -15.70 4.89
N SER A 218 -16.67 -15.56 6.22
CA SER A 218 -17.81 -16.11 6.98
C SER A 218 -19.10 -15.32 6.81
N ARG A 219 -19.08 -14.14 6.21
CA ARG A 219 -20.20 -13.19 6.08
C ARG A 219 -20.50 -12.76 4.65
N TYR A 220 -19.50 -12.84 3.79
CA TYR A 220 -19.55 -12.37 2.42
C TYR A 220 -18.89 -13.38 1.48
N ARG A 221 -19.37 -13.47 0.26
CA ARG A 221 -18.64 -14.14 -0.81
C ARG A 221 -17.51 -13.22 -1.27
N VAL A 222 -16.27 -13.54 -0.96
CA VAL A 222 -15.09 -12.75 -1.36
C VAL A 222 -14.78 -13.04 -2.82
N ILE A 223 -14.94 -12.04 -3.68
CA ILE A 223 -14.76 -12.19 -5.13
C ILE A 223 -13.40 -11.73 -5.64
N ALA A 224 -12.73 -10.84 -4.93
CA ALA A 224 -11.40 -10.35 -5.30
C ALA A 224 -10.54 -10.01 -4.08
N LEU A 225 -9.22 -10.17 -4.24
CA LEU A 225 -8.17 -9.70 -3.32
C LEU A 225 -7.22 -8.77 -4.05
N PHE A 226 -6.78 -7.71 -3.35
CA PHE A 226 -5.74 -6.80 -3.80
C PHE A 226 -4.66 -6.66 -2.74
N GLY A 227 -3.40 -6.66 -3.14
CA GLY A 227 -2.25 -6.50 -2.27
C GLY A 227 -0.98 -6.22 -3.05
N ASP A 228 0.05 -5.74 -2.39
CA ASP A 228 1.41 -5.57 -2.92
C ASP A 228 2.36 -6.68 -2.44
N ASP A 229 1.90 -7.53 -1.51
CA ASP A 229 2.68 -8.60 -0.91
C ASP A 229 1.93 -9.95 -0.99
N LEU A 230 2.64 -11.05 -1.19
CA LEU A 230 2.01 -12.39 -1.23
C LEU A 230 1.22 -12.72 0.03
N ASN A 231 1.63 -12.19 1.21
CA ASN A 231 0.89 -12.40 2.46
C ASN A 231 -0.50 -11.76 2.48
N ASP A 232 -0.82 -10.89 1.53
CA ASP A 232 -2.16 -10.32 1.38
C ASP A 232 -3.16 -11.35 0.85
N PHE A 233 -2.66 -12.28 0.04
CA PHE A 233 -3.44 -13.36 -0.57
C PHE A 233 -3.42 -14.62 0.29
N MET A 234 -2.23 -15.07 0.68
CA MET A 234 -2.00 -16.19 1.60
C MET A 234 -0.60 -16.09 2.21
N PRO A 235 -0.30 -16.82 3.29
CA PRO A 235 1.07 -16.86 3.82
C PRO A 235 2.07 -17.24 2.72
N ARG A 236 3.13 -16.46 2.55
CA ARG A 236 4.15 -16.68 1.49
C ARG A 236 4.71 -18.11 1.50
N ALA A 237 4.90 -18.69 2.69
CA ALA A 237 5.41 -20.06 2.82
C ALA A 237 4.43 -21.11 2.28
N ASP A 238 3.14 -20.85 2.35
CA ASP A 238 2.09 -21.73 1.80
C ASP A 238 1.95 -21.53 0.30
N TYR A 239 2.03 -20.28 -0.18
CA TYR A 239 2.06 -20.01 -1.63
C TYR A 239 3.23 -20.73 -2.31
N ALA A 240 4.43 -20.73 -1.71
CA ALA A 240 5.58 -21.40 -2.27
C ALA A 240 5.38 -22.92 -2.49
N LYS A 241 4.51 -23.55 -1.66
CA LYS A 241 4.16 -24.98 -1.78
C LYS A 241 3.00 -25.25 -2.74
N ARG A 242 2.16 -24.23 -2.99
CA ARG A 242 0.88 -24.33 -3.70
C ARG A 242 0.82 -23.44 -4.95
N ARG A 243 1.99 -23.00 -5.46
CA ARG A 243 2.09 -22.05 -6.57
C ARG A 243 1.21 -22.43 -7.75
N ASP A 244 1.29 -23.69 -8.19
CA ASP A 244 0.59 -24.16 -9.41
C ASP A 244 -0.93 -24.18 -9.21
N GLU A 245 -1.40 -24.38 -7.97
CA GLU A 245 -2.83 -24.34 -7.62
C GLU A 245 -3.42 -22.94 -7.74
N PHE A 246 -2.62 -21.90 -7.46
CA PHE A 246 -3.06 -20.51 -7.41
C PHE A 246 -2.52 -19.63 -8.55
N ALA A 247 -1.77 -20.21 -9.50
CA ALA A 247 -1.21 -19.45 -10.63
C ALA A 247 -2.29 -18.69 -11.40
N ASP A 248 -3.41 -19.35 -11.68
CA ASP A 248 -4.53 -18.79 -12.44
C ASP A 248 -5.39 -17.79 -11.63
N PHE A 249 -5.14 -17.63 -10.32
CA PHE A 249 -5.86 -16.62 -9.53
C PHE A 249 -5.36 -15.21 -9.83
N PHE A 250 -4.07 -15.05 -10.14
CA PHE A 250 -3.51 -13.74 -10.48
C PHE A 250 -4.09 -13.22 -11.81
N GLY A 251 -4.56 -11.97 -11.78
CA GLY A 251 -5.26 -11.35 -12.89
C GLY A 251 -6.71 -11.83 -13.11
N GLN A 252 -7.18 -12.81 -12.31
CA GLN A 252 -8.56 -13.28 -12.35
C GLN A 252 -9.35 -12.89 -11.10
N ARG A 253 -8.76 -13.10 -9.92
CA ARG A 253 -9.33 -12.82 -8.58
C ARG A 253 -8.34 -12.21 -7.62
N TRP A 254 -7.04 -12.40 -7.87
CA TRP A 254 -5.93 -11.83 -7.12
C TRP A 254 -5.22 -10.79 -7.97
N PHE A 255 -5.11 -9.59 -7.48
CA PHE A 255 -4.54 -8.44 -8.17
C PHE A 255 -3.35 -7.90 -7.37
N LEU A 256 -2.14 -8.23 -7.85
CA LEU A 256 -0.89 -7.84 -7.21
C LEU A 256 -0.43 -6.48 -7.74
N LEU A 257 -0.21 -5.54 -6.83
CA LEU A 257 0.36 -4.23 -7.12
C LEU A 257 1.89 -4.26 -6.97
N PRO A 258 2.63 -3.49 -7.78
CA PRO A 258 4.09 -3.46 -7.68
C PRO A 258 4.56 -2.65 -6.48
N ASN A 259 5.38 -3.25 -5.60
CA ASN A 259 6.10 -2.57 -4.53
C ASN A 259 7.58 -2.96 -4.54
N PRO A 260 8.46 -2.10 -5.09
CA PRO A 260 9.91 -2.34 -5.12
C PRO A 260 10.63 -1.85 -3.87
N ILE A 261 9.95 -1.17 -2.92
CA ILE A 261 10.61 -0.52 -1.77
C ILE A 261 10.86 -1.53 -0.64
N TYR A 262 9.83 -2.31 -0.29
CA TYR A 262 9.88 -3.29 0.81
C TYR A 262 8.84 -4.39 0.62
N GLY A 263 8.92 -5.44 1.43
CA GLY A 263 7.91 -6.49 1.40
C GLY A 263 8.41 -7.80 2.00
N SER A 264 7.54 -8.81 2.00
CA SER A 264 7.93 -10.16 2.41
C SER A 264 8.89 -10.81 1.41
N TRP A 265 8.93 -10.32 0.17
CA TRP A 265 9.89 -10.76 -0.85
C TRP A 265 11.33 -10.47 -0.39
N GLU A 266 11.59 -9.29 0.13
CA GLU A 266 12.90 -8.90 0.63
C GLU A 266 13.27 -9.73 1.88
N ARG A 267 12.36 -9.88 2.83
CA ARG A 267 12.58 -10.73 4.00
C ARG A 267 12.84 -12.19 3.63
N ALA A 268 12.21 -12.70 2.58
CA ALA A 268 12.46 -14.06 2.10
C ALA A 268 13.87 -14.21 1.53
N LEU A 269 14.43 -13.19 0.91
CA LEU A 269 15.79 -13.17 0.37
C LEU A 269 16.86 -12.95 1.46
N LEU A 270 16.57 -12.07 2.42
CA LEU A 270 17.52 -11.59 3.42
C LEU A 270 17.33 -12.24 4.81
N GLY A 271 16.30 -13.06 5.00
CA GLY A 271 15.97 -13.63 6.31
C GLY A 271 17.13 -14.38 6.95
N GLY A 272 17.36 -14.13 8.24
CA GLY A 272 18.36 -14.84 9.04
C GLY A 272 19.80 -14.34 8.90
N VAL A 273 20.09 -13.34 8.07
CA VAL A 273 21.46 -12.80 7.94
C VAL A 273 21.87 -11.94 9.13
N CYS A 274 20.92 -11.27 9.78
CA CYS A 274 21.18 -10.50 11.01
C CYS A 274 20.95 -11.38 12.23
N THR A 275 21.91 -11.34 13.18
CA THR A 275 21.78 -12.03 14.46
C THR A 275 21.55 -11.05 15.60
N PRO A 276 20.94 -11.44 16.73
CA PRO A 276 20.72 -10.57 17.88
C PRO A 276 21.97 -9.94 18.48
N SER A 277 23.15 -10.48 18.19
CA SER A 277 24.44 -9.96 18.65
C SER A 277 25.02 -8.87 17.76
N MET A 278 24.45 -8.64 16.58
CA MET A 278 24.92 -7.61 15.64
C MET A 278 24.36 -6.23 16.03
N THR A 279 25.19 -5.21 15.87
CA THR A 279 24.71 -3.82 15.88
C THR A 279 23.92 -3.54 14.60
N ALA A 280 23.09 -2.48 14.60
CA ALA A 280 22.37 -2.05 13.41
C ALA A 280 23.32 -1.82 12.20
N ALA A 281 24.47 -1.20 12.41
CA ALA A 281 25.46 -0.98 11.37
C ALA A 281 26.03 -2.30 10.80
N GLN A 282 26.34 -3.27 11.65
CA GLN A 282 26.80 -4.58 11.21
C GLN A 282 25.70 -5.31 10.41
N CYS A 283 24.47 -5.27 10.89
CA CYS A 283 23.33 -5.86 10.19
C CYS A 283 23.16 -5.22 8.79
N ALA A 284 23.22 -3.89 8.68
CA ALA A 284 23.12 -3.18 7.41
C ALA A 284 24.19 -3.61 6.40
N ILE A 285 25.43 -3.80 6.85
CA ILE A 285 26.54 -4.28 6.00
C ILE A 285 26.24 -5.68 5.47
N VAL A 286 25.89 -6.61 6.36
CA VAL A 286 25.64 -8.02 5.98
C VAL A 286 24.42 -8.12 5.06
N MET A 287 23.38 -7.32 5.30
CA MET A 287 22.21 -7.24 4.40
C MET A 287 22.60 -6.75 3.00
N THR A 288 23.45 -5.72 2.92
CA THR A 288 23.94 -5.22 1.63
C THR A 288 24.79 -6.27 0.91
N GLU A 289 25.75 -6.89 1.59
CA GLU A 289 26.55 -7.96 1.01
C GLU A 289 25.66 -9.11 0.51
N ARG A 290 24.62 -9.48 1.27
CA ARG A 290 23.66 -10.50 0.86
C ARG A 290 22.90 -10.10 -0.40
N ARG A 291 22.41 -8.83 -0.51
CA ARG A 291 21.73 -8.34 -1.72
C ARG A 291 22.63 -8.45 -2.93
N TYR A 292 23.90 -7.97 -2.82
CA TYR A 292 24.85 -8.06 -3.92
C TYR A 292 25.15 -9.51 -4.32
N GLY A 293 25.30 -10.41 -3.35
CA GLY A 293 25.55 -11.82 -3.60
C GLY A 293 24.38 -12.60 -4.20
N LEU A 294 23.16 -12.01 -4.20
CA LEU A 294 21.98 -12.59 -4.85
C LEU A 294 21.78 -12.09 -6.30
N LEU A 295 22.58 -11.12 -6.75
CA LEU A 295 22.53 -10.67 -8.13
C LEU A 295 23.10 -11.73 -9.04
N GLU A 296 22.29 -12.17 -9.98
CA GLU A 296 22.71 -13.13 -11.02
C GLU A 296 23.32 -12.35 -12.19
N THR A 297 24.54 -12.69 -12.59
CA THR A 297 25.24 -12.04 -13.71
C THR A 297 25.12 -12.81 -15.01
N GLU A 298 24.65 -14.06 -14.94
CA GLU A 298 24.41 -14.93 -16.09
C GLU A 298 23.00 -15.49 -15.98
N GLY A 299 22.22 -15.44 -17.09
CA GLY A 299 20.90 -16.08 -17.16
C GLY A 299 21.07 -17.60 -17.16
N GLN A 300 20.27 -18.29 -16.35
CA GLN A 300 20.16 -19.75 -16.49
C GLN A 300 19.40 -20.08 -17.78
N PRO A 301 19.85 -21.05 -18.58
CA PRO A 301 19.20 -21.43 -19.84
C PRO A 301 17.80 -22.06 -19.61
#